data_0483ec314ecf68e276353107232703ba
#
_entry.id   0483ec314ecf68e276353107232703ba
#
_cell.length_a   1.000
_cell.length_b   1.000
_cell.length_c   1.000
_cell.angle_alpha   90.00
_cell.angle_beta   90.00
_cell.angle_gamma   90.00
#
_symmetry.space_group_name_H-M   'P 1'
#
loop_
_entity.id
_entity.type
_entity.pdbx_description
1 polymer ?
#
loop_
_entity_poly.entity_id
_entity_poly.type
_entity_poly.pdbx_seq_one_letter_code
_entity_poly.pdbx_strand_id
1 'polypeptide(L)'
;MKSVIDRTSLLRPLGHVQSVVERRNTIPILSNVLLDASDGRLSLTATDMDMDIIESVDCNVLQEGIVTVPAHTLYDIIRKLPDGCDVSLESNAEGSHLSVQAGRSNFTLPLLPADEFPTMSGDQLSCSFNLSASDARILIDRTRFAISNEETRYYLNGIYIHSAESNNVPILRAVATDGHRLARVEVPLPDGAAQMPSVIIPRKAVVEMRKLIEDSEGDILVSLSESKLRFGKGDTVLTTKLIDGTFPDYERVIPKGNDKLMEVNCRDLAEVVDRVATISTEKSRSVKLQLNEGVLILSATSPENGTAREEVEVKYYSEAIEIGFNSRYLLDIANQIEGQVIEFSLADPGSPTIVRDQDDHTSLYVLMPMRV
;
A
#
# COMPACT_ATOMS: atom_id res chain seq x y z
N MET A 1 35.13 2.20 -9.50
CA MET A 1 34.43 1.65 -8.36
C MET A 1 34.84 0.19 -8.16
N LYS A 2 35.16 -0.19 -6.89
CA LYS A 2 35.38 -1.61 -6.53
C LYS A 2 34.93 -1.84 -5.09
N SER A 3 34.05 -2.80 -4.87
CA SER A 3 33.52 -3.13 -3.54
C SER A 3 33.28 -4.64 -3.40
N VAL A 4 33.30 -5.13 -2.15
CA VAL A 4 32.95 -6.50 -1.80
C VAL A 4 31.90 -6.48 -0.70
N ILE A 5 30.83 -7.23 -0.90
CA ILE A 5 29.68 -7.26 0.01
C ILE A 5 29.11 -8.67 0.13
N ASP A 6 28.63 -9.05 1.31
CA ASP A 6 27.89 -10.30 1.47
C ASP A 6 26.61 -10.30 0.63
N ARG A 7 26.32 -11.43 0.00
CA ARG A 7 25.16 -11.59 -0.89
C ARG A 7 23.83 -11.27 -0.20
N THR A 8 23.64 -11.68 1.05
CA THR A 8 22.39 -11.48 1.80
C THR A 8 22.20 -10.00 2.12
N SER A 9 23.29 -9.33 2.51
CA SER A 9 23.30 -7.89 2.80
C SER A 9 22.98 -7.04 1.55
N LEU A 10 23.38 -7.49 0.35
CA LEU A 10 23.09 -6.81 -0.91
C LEU A 10 21.68 -7.12 -1.45
N LEU A 11 21.17 -8.33 -1.24
CA LEU A 11 19.91 -8.80 -1.83
C LEU A 11 18.70 -8.01 -1.36
N ARG A 12 18.62 -7.70 -0.05
CA ARG A 12 17.48 -6.99 0.54
C ARG A 12 17.34 -5.58 -0.02
N PRO A 13 18.36 -4.71 0.03
CA PRO A 13 18.26 -3.37 -0.57
C PRO A 13 18.04 -3.40 -2.08
N LEU A 14 18.64 -4.32 -2.81
CA LEU A 14 18.33 -4.51 -4.23
C LEU A 14 16.87 -4.90 -4.45
N GLY A 15 16.29 -5.70 -3.57
CA GLY A 15 14.86 -6.04 -3.60
C GLY A 15 13.95 -4.81 -3.47
N HIS A 16 14.30 -3.89 -2.56
CA HIS A 16 13.56 -2.65 -2.38
C HIS A 16 13.72 -1.71 -3.58
N VAL A 17 14.95 -1.37 -3.95
CA VAL A 17 15.19 -0.37 -5.01
C VAL A 17 14.71 -0.84 -6.39
N GLN A 18 14.86 -2.13 -6.73
CA GLN A 18 14.40 -2.65 -8.02
C GLN A 18 12.87 -2.62 -8.18
N SER A 19 12.12 -2.58 -7.08
CA SER A 19 10.65 -2.54 -7.13
C SER A 19 10.10 -1.20 -7.60
N VAL A 20 10.86 -0.12 -7.45
CA VAL A 20 10.54 1.21 -7.98
C VAL A 20 10.73 1.27 -9.50
N VAL A 21 11.72 0.50 -10.00
CA VAL A 21 12.08 0.48 -11.44
C VAL A 21 11.01 -0.24 -12.25
N GLU A 22 10.43 0.45 -13.21
CA GLU A 22 9.46 -0.17 -14.11
C GLU A 22 10.14 -1.10 -15.12
N ARG A 23 9.49 -2.23 -15.44
CA ARG A 23 10.05 -3.22 -16.38
C ARG A 23 10.10 -2.72 -17.83
N ARG A 24 9.32 -1.70 -18.17
CA ARG A 24 9.29 -1.09 -19.50
C ARG A 24 9.41 0.42 -19.33
N ASN A 25 10.61 0.92 -19.56
CA ASN A 25 10.92 2.35 -19.54
C ASN A 25 11.25 2.84 -20.95
N THR A 26 10.74 4.02 -21.30
CA THR A 26 11.11 4.72 -22.53
C THR A 26 12.45 5.45 -22.38
N ILE A 27 12.86 5.74 -21.16
CA ILE A 27 14.12 6.40 -20.80
C ILE A 27 15.06 5.34 -20.24
N PRO A 28 16.12 4.93 -20.93
CA PRO A 28 16.96 3.78 -20.57
C PRO A 28 17.56 3.87 -19.16
N ILE A 29 18.01 5.05 -18.73
CA ILE A 29 18.65 5.25 -17.42
C ILE A 29 17.72 4.91 -16.25
N LEU A 30 16.39 5.07 -16.39
CA LEU A 30 15.40 4.73 -15.37
C LEU A 30 15.22 3.20 -15.19
N SER A 31 15.80 2.39 -16.06
CA SER A 31 15.88 0.93 -15.88
C SER A 31 17.07 0.51 -15.02
N ASN A 32 17.95 1.46 -14.66
CA ASN A 32 19.14 1.23 -13.87
C ASN A 32 18.96 1.60 -12.40
N VAL A 33 19.77 1.01 -11.56
CA VAL A 33 20.05 1.45 -10.20
C VAL A 33 21.39 2.16 -10.17
N LEU A 34 21.47 3.31 -9.50
CA LEU A 34 22.70 4.01 -9.20
C LEU A 34 23.35 3.34 -7.99
N LEU A 35 24.60 2.93 -8.12
CA LEU A 35 25.44 2.40 -7.06
C LEU A 35 26.53 3.43 -6.74
N ASP A 36 26.57 3.90 -5.50
CA ASP A 36 27.61 4.77 -4.97
C ASP A 36 28.36 4.05 -3.86
N ALA A 37 29.61 3.72 -4.12
CA ALA A 37 30.49 3.09 -3.14
C ALA A 37 31.41 4.16 -2.56
N SER A 38 31.16 4.59 -1.34
CA SER A 38 31.90 5.61 -0.62
C SER A 38 31.88 5.36 0.89
N ASP A 39 32.88 5.83 1.61
CA ASP A 39 32.94 5.81 3.08
C ASP A 39 32.63 4.43 3.74
N GLY A 40 33.04 3.33 3.09
CA GLY A 40 32.80 1.97 3.60
C GLY A 40 31.34 1.49 3.41
N ARG A 41 30.54 2.19 2.62
CA ARG A 41 29.13 1.88 2.35
C ARG A 41 28.86 1.81 0.86
N LEU A 42 27.83 1.03 0.52
CA LEU A 42 27.23 1.02 -0.82
C LEU A 42 25.82 1.60 -0.72
N SER A 43 25.60 2.74 -1.37
CA SER A 43 24.30 3.36 -1.51
C SER A 43 23.68 2.97 -2.85
N LEU A 44 22.43 2.50 -2.81
CA LEU A 44 21.64 2.10 -3.97
C LEU A 44 20.51 3.09 -4.15
N THR A 45 20.39 3.71 -5.33
CA THR A 45 19.31 4.66 -5.63
C THR A 45 18.57 4.21 -6.88
N ALA A 46 17.25 4.15 -6.81
CA ALA A 46 16.38 3.95 -7.97
C ALA A 46 15.27 5.01 -8.00
N THR A 47 14.83 5.37 -9.20
CA THR A 47 13.78 6.36 -9.40
C THR A 47 12.95 6.06 -10.64
N ASP A 48 11.68 6.50 -10.61
CA ASP A 48 10.79 6.56 -11.78
C ASP A 48 10.40 8.00 -12.13
N MET A 49 11.11 9.00 -11.56
CA MET A 49 10.86 10.44 -11.68
C MET A 49 9.71 10.97 -10.78
N ASP A 50 8.83 10.12 -10.28
CA ASP A 50 7.76 10.50 -9.34
C ASP A 50 8.04 10.00 -7.92
N MET A 51 8.89 8.99 -7.82
CA MET A 51 9.35 8.44 -6.55
C MET A 51 10.81 8.01 -6.69
N ASP A 52 11.59 8.20 -5.64
CA ASP A 52 12.91 7.61 -5.48
C ASP A 52 13.03 6.84 -4.16
N ILE A 53 13.89 5.84 -4.19
CA ILE A 53 14.27 5.09 -3.00
C ILE A 53 15.80 5.05 -2.93
N ILE A 54 16.31 5.34 -1.75
CA ILE A 54 17.74 5.27 -1.43
C ILE A 54 17.90 4.31 -0.27
N GLU A 55 18.76 3.32 -0.42
CA GLU A 55 19.11 2.42 0.69
C GLU A 55 20.60 2.21 0.72
N SER A 56 21.20 2.34 1.91
CA SER A 56 22.64 2.24 2.11
C SER A 56 22.98 1.05 3.01
N VAL A 57 23.99 0.29 2.64
CA VAL A 57 24.48 -0.88 3.39
C VAL A 57 25.98 -0.81 3.57
N ASP A 58 26.48 -1.35 4.67
CA ASP A 58 27.90 -1.44 4.92
C ASP A 58 28.54 -2.46 3.96
N CYS A 59 29.67 -2.08 3.40
CA CYS A 59 30.44 -2.95 2.51
C CYS A 59 31.95 -2.65 2.59
N ASN A 60 32.75 -3.57 2.09
CA ASN A 60 34.18 -3.33 1.96
C ASN A 60 34.45 -2.57 0.65
N VAL A 61 34.61 -1.25 0.74
CA VAL A 61 34.96 -0.37 -0.41
C VAL A 61 36.46 -0.41 -0.63
N LEU A 62 36.89 -1.04 -1.73
CA LEU A 62 38.31 -1.08 -2.15
C LEU A 62 38.69 0.09 -3.04
N GLN A 63 37.74 0.62 -3.80
CA GLN A 63 37.87 1.80 -4.64
C GLN A 63 36.53 2.50 -4.74
N GLU A 64 36.48 3.74 -4.30
CA GLU A 64 35.29 4.60 -4.40
C GLU A 64 34.88 4.83 -5.86
N GLY A 65 33.62 5.14 -6.06
CA GLY A 65 33.07 5.50 -7.35
C GLY A 65 31.58 5.28 -7.47
N ILE A 66 31.03 5.87 -8.53
CA ILE A 66 29.59 5.84 -8.81
C ILE A 66 29.38 5.22 -10.19
N VAL A 67 28.42 4.32 -10.30
CA VAL A 67 28.03 3.65 -11.56
C VAL A 67 26.53 3.43 -11.60
N THR A 68 25.97 3.25 -12.80
CA THR A 68 24.57 2.83 -12.97
C THR A 68 24.51 1.47 -13.67
N VAL A 69 23.67 0.57 -13.19
CA VAL A 69 23.59 -0.80 -13.69
C VAL A 69 22.13 -1.24 -13.83
N PRO A 70 21.77 -2.11 -14.81
CA PRO A 70 20.39 -2.60 -14.96
C PRO A 70 19.86 -3.26 -13.68
N ALA A 71 18.85 -2.63 -13.04
CA ALA A 71 18.38 -2.98 -11.70
C ALA A 71 17.85 -4.40 -11.60
N HIS A 72 16.89 -4.75 -12.48
CA HIS A 72 16.28 -6.09 -12.47
C HIS A 72 17.28 -7.19 -12.79
N THR A 73 18.22 -6.95 -13.72
CA THR A 73 19.24 -7.94 -14.08
C THR A 73 20.20 -8.18 -12.91
N LEU A 74 20.67 -7.11 -12.28
CA LEU A 74 21.52 -7.24 -11.09
C LEU A 74 20.80 -7.99 -9.97
N TYR A 75 19.56 -7.60 -9.66
CA TYR A 75 18.74 -8.28 -8.65
C TYR A 75 18.57 -9.76 -8.95
N ASP A 76 18.24 -10.14 -10.20
CA ASP A 76 18.03 -11.53 -10.61
C ASP A 76 19.32 -12.36 -10.52
N ILE A 77 20.49 -11.76 -10.79
CA ILE A 77 21.79 -12.40 -10.59
C ILE A 77 22.01 -12.66 -9.10
N ILE A 78 21.96 -11.60 -8.27
CA ILE A 78 22.25 -11.69 -6.83
C ILE A 78 21.29 -12.68 -6.14
N ARG A 79 20.02 -12.67 -6.51
CA ARG A 79 19.01 -13.60 -5.96
C ARG A 79 19.33 -15.07 -6.22
N LYS A 80 19.97 -15.38 -7.36
CA LYS A 80 20.29 -16.75 -7.79
C LYS A 80 21.66 -17.22 -7.33
N LEU A 81 22.49 -16.37 -6.75
CA LEU A 81 23.76 -16.76 -6.18
C LEU A 81 23.56 -17.61 -4.91
N PRO A 82 24.53 -18.49 -4.56
CA PRO A 82 24.47 -19.26 -3.32
C PRO A 82 24.45 -18.36 -2.08
N ASP A 83 23.77 -18.81 -1.03
CA ASP A 83 23.76 -18.13 0.26
C ASP A 83 25.16 -18.10 0.88
N GLY A 84 25.47 -17.02 1.61
CA GLY A 84 26.73 -16.84 2.34
C GLY A 84 27.95 -16.61 1.46
N CYS A 85 27.80 -16.28 0.19
CA CYS A 85 28.91 -15.89 -0.67
C CYS A 85 29.15 -14.39 -0.68
N ASP A 86 30.42 -14.00 -0.79
CA ASP A 86 30.80 -12.62 -1.07
C ASP A 86 30.61 -12.30 -2.56
N VAL A 87 30.10 -11.10 -2.83
CA VAL A 87 29.91 -10.53 -4.16
C VAL A 87 30.90 -9.40 -4.34
N SER A 88 31.78 -9.52 -5.33
CA SER A 88 32.66 -8.44 -5.77
C SER A 88 32.04 -7.69 -6.94
N LEU A 89 31.93 -6.38 -6.80
CA LEU A 89 31.45 -5.46 -7.82
C LEU A 89 32.62 -4.60 -8.28
N GLU A 90 32.98 -4.64 -9.56
CA GLU A 90 34.12 -3.89 -10.10
C GLU A 90 33.80 -3.29 -11.46
N SER A 91 33.86 -1.94 -11.57
CA SER A 91 33.74 -1.27 -12.85
C SER A 91 35.06 -1.28 -13.61
N ASN A 92 35.01 -1.48 -14.92
CA ASN A 92 36.20 -1.38 -15.76
C ASN A 92 36.70 0.08 -15.83
N ALA A 93 37.97 0.26 -16.27
CA ALA A 93 38.61 1.57 -16.36
C ALA A 93 37.89 2.55 -17.30
N GLU A 94 37.18 2.03 -18.29
CA GLU A 94 36.43 2.82 -19.28
C GLU A 94 35.04 3.23 -18.78
N GLY A 95 34.57 2.70 -17.62
CA GLY A 95 33.23 2.96 -17.09
C GLY A 95 32.08 2.39 -17.92
N SER A 96 32.37 1.43 -18.81
CA SER A 96 31.36 0.86 -19.73
C SER A 96 30.71 -0.41 -19.23
N HIS A 97 31.35 -1.12 -18.29
CA HIS A 97 30.86 -2.43 -17.77
C HIS A 97 31.13 -2.57 -16.28
N LEU A 98 30.22 -3.26 -15.60
CA LEU A 98 30.38 -3.76 -14.23
C LEU A 98 30.61 -5.27 -14.26
N SER A 99 31.72 -5.72 -13.68
CA SER A 99 31.93 -7.14 -13.36
C SER A 99 31.30 -7.46 -12.02
N VAL A 100 30.49 -8.52 -11.99
CA VAL A 100 29.87 -9.07 -10.78
C VAL A 100 30.42 -10.48 -10.59
N GLN A 101 31.22 -10.69 -9.55
CA GLN A 101 31.87 -11.96 -9.27
C GLN A 101 31.44 -12.54 -7.95
N ALA A 102 31.12 -13.84 -7.93
CA ALA A 102 30.81 -14.58 -6.72
C ALA A 102 31.31 -16.03 -6.87
N GLY A 103 32.36 -16.42 -6.13
CA GLY A 103 32.99 -17.71 -6.26
C GLY A 103 33.53 -17.97 -7.69
N ARG A 104 32.91 -18.93 -8.39
CA ARG A 104 33.26 -19.27 -9.79
C ARG A 104 32.37 -18.56 -10.82
N SER A 105 31.36 -17.85 -10.37
CA SER A 105 30.43 -17.12 -11.25
C SER A 105 30.98 -15.74 -11.58
N ASN A 106 30.92 -15.35 -12.84
CA ASN A 106 31.33 -14.04 -13.32
C ASN A 106 30.31 -13.54 -14.35
N PHE A 107 29.79 -12.32 -14.12
CA PHE A 107 28.83 -11.66 -15.00
C PHE A 107 29.40 -10.29 -15.38
N THR A 108 29.08 -9.83 -16.58
CA THR A 108 29.46 -8.51 -17.08
C THR A 108 28.21 -7.78 -17.51
N LEU A 109 27.92 -6.67 -16.85
CA LEU A 109 26.72 -5.86 -17.08
C LEU A 109 27.09 -4.52 -17.71
N PRO A 110 26.33 -4.03 -18.70
CA PRO A 110 26.57 -2.71 -19.29
C PRO A 110 26.24 -1.60 -18.28
N LEU A 111 27.01 -0.52 -18.31
CA LEU A 111 26.78 0.67 -17.53
C LEU A 111 26.28 1.81 -18.43
N LEU A 112 25.50 2.71 -17.85
CA LEU A 112 25.17 4.01 -18.44
C LEU A 112 25.85 5.13 -17.63
N PRO A 113 26.10 6.32 -18.22
CA PRO A 113 26.73 7.43 -17.53
C PRO A 113 25.95 7.83 -16.27
N ALA A 114 26.63 7.89 -15.13
CA ALA A 114 25.98 8.17 -13.84
C ALA A 114 25.50 9.63 -13.72
N ASP A 115 26.11 10.55 -14.44
CA ASP A 115 25.73 11.96 -14.53
C ASP A 115 24.39 12.20 -15.24
N GLU A 116 23.91 11.21 -16.01
CA GLU A 116 22.58 11.24 -16.61
C GLU A 116 21.48 10.72 -15.64
N PHE A 117 21.85 10.17 -14.48
CA PHE A 117 20.87 9.61 -13.53
C PHE A 117 20.10 10.73 -12.82
N PRO A 118 18.76 10.78 -12.96
CA PRO A 118 17.98 11.85 -12.36
C PRO A 118 17.88 11.68 -10.84
N THR A 119 17.98 12.77 -10.12
CA THR A 119 17.76 12.82 -8.67
C THR A 119 16.60 13.75 -8.36
N MET A 120 15.74 13.37 -7.40
CA MET A 120 14.72 14.27 -6.93
C MET A 120 15.36 15.37 -6.09
N SER A 121 15.18 16.64 -6.51
CA SER A 121 15.72 17.80 -5.80
C SER A 121 15.20 17.85 -4.35
N GLY A 122 16.11 18.22 -3.43
CA GLY A 122 15.77 18.36 -2.01
C GLY A 122 14.95 19.63 -1.75
N ASP A 123 13.63 19.56 -1.88
CA ASP A 123 12.75 20.62 -1.43
C ASP A 123 12.74 20.67 0.11
N GLN A 124 12.49 21.87 0.66
CA GLN A 124 12.28 22.01 2.09
C GLN A 124 10.95 21.32 2.47
N LEU A 125 11.07 20.27 3.28
CA LEU A 125 9.93 19.61 3.88
C LEU A 125 9.52 20.38 5.14
N SER A 126 8.33 20.97 5.13
CA SER A 126 7.87 21.92 6.14
C SER A 126 7.41 21.27 7.44
N CYS A 127 7.07 19.99 7.42
CA CYS A 127 6.57 19.23 8.57
C CYS A 127 7.35 17.92 8.71
N SER A 128 7.65 17.53 9.94
CA SER A 128 8.33 16.25 10.22
C SER A 128 7.86 15.71 11.56
N PHE A 129 7.60 14.39 11.61
CA PHE A 129 7.20 13.69 12.82
C PHE A 129 7.57 12.20 12.75
N ASN A 130 7.61 11.57 13.93
CA ASN A 130 7.79 10.13 14.02
C ASN A 130 6.42 9.42 14.07
N LEU A 131 6.26 8.40 13.26
CA LEU A 131 5.08 7.53 13.23
C LEU A 131 5.53 6.11 13.55
N SER A 132 4.84 5.42 14.46
CA SER A 132 5.18 4.02 14.72
C SER A 132 4.94 3.14 13.48
N ALA A 133 5.78 2.12 13.29
CA ALA A 133 5.59 1.19 12.17
C ALA A 133 4.25 0.44 12.25
N SER A 134 3.74 0.21 13.47
CA SER A 134 2.41 -0.38 13.70
C SER A 134 1.30 0.54 13.21
N ASP A 135 1.32 1.82 13.58
CA ASP A 135 0.31 2.79 13.14
C ASP A 135 0.36 3.01 11.63
N ALA A 136 1.58 3.09 11.06
CA ALA A 136 1.74 3.18 9.62
C ALA A 136 1.16 1.96 8.89
N ARG A 137 1.35 0.73 9.40
CA ARG A 137 0.72 -0.47 8.86
C ARG A 137 -0.80 -0.42 8.95
N ILE A 138 -1.35 -0.04 10.08
CA ILE A 138 -2.80 0.10 10.28
C ILE A 138 -3.39 1.09 9.28
N LEU A 139 -2.80 2.29 9.15
CA LEU A 139 -3.26 3.32 8.21
C LEU A 139 -3.21 2.83 6.75
N ILE A 140 -2.16 2.11 6.36
CA ILE A 140 -1.98 1.61 5.00
C ILE A 140 -2.86 0.39 4.74
N ASP A 141 -2.74 -0.67 5.52
CA ASP A 141 -3.37 -1.95 5.23
C ASP A 141 -4.89 -1.85 5.24
N ARG A 142 -5.45 -1.10 6.20
CA ARG A 142 -6.90 -0.95 6.35
C ARG A 142 -7.54 0.07 5.40
N THR A 143 -6.76 0.77 4.57
CA THR A 143 -7.30 1.74 3.59
C THR A 143 -6.94 1.43 2.14
N ARG A 144 -5.76 0.85 1.87
CA ARG A 144 -5.23 0.68 0.50
C ARG A 144 -6.13 -0.09 -0.46
N PHE A 145 -6.97 -1.02 0.05
CA PHE A 145 -7.90 -1.80 -0.78
C PHE A 145 -8.99 -0.94 -1.42
N ALA A 146 -9.29 0.22 -0.82
CA ALA A 146 -10.33 1.15 -1.29
C ALA A 146 -9.79 2.23 -2.25
N ILE A 147 -8.49 2.26 -2.54
CA ILE A 147 -7.90 3.20 -3.51
C ILE A 147 -8.47 2.96 -4.91
N SER A 148 -8.88 4.02 -5.62
CA SER A 148 -9.37 3.96 -7.00
C SER A 148 -8.28 3.58 -8.00
N ASN A 149 -8.67 2.88 -9.07
CA ASN A 149 -7.82 2.57 -10.24
C ASN A 149 -8.20 3.42 -11.47
N GLU A 150 -9.18 4.30 -11.35
CA GLU A 150 -9.66 5.09 -12.47
C GLU A 150 -8.72 6.26 -12.76
N GLU A 151 -8.16 6.32 -13.95
CA GLU A 151 -7.23 7.37 -14.36
C GLU A 151 -7.89 8.76 -14.41
N THR A 152 -9.17 8.83 -14.74
CA THR A 152 -9.94 10.08 -14.83
C THR A 152 -10.19 10.72 -13.47
N ARG A 153 -10.16 9.94 -12.39
CA ARG A 153 -10.32 10.39 -11.01
C ARG A 153 -9.01 10.24 -10.24
N TYR A 154 -7.91 10.77 -10.81
CA TYR A 154 -6.55 10.61 -10.30
C TYR A 154 -6.39 11.01 -8.83
N TYR A 155 -7.17 11.99 -8.34
CA TYR A 155 -7.19 12.43 -6.94
C TYR A 155 -7.74 11.37 -5.96
N LEU A 156 -8.32 10.27 -6.45
CA LEU A 156 -8.70 9.08 -5.68
C LEU A 156 -7.69 7.94 -5.79
N ASN A 157 -6.61 8.10 -6.56
CA ASN A 157 -5.62 7.06 -6.80
C ASN A 157 -4.54 6.96 -5.71
N GLY A 158 -4.91 7.31 -4.49
CA GLY A 158 -4.03 7.29 -3.33
C GLY A 158 -4.79 7.25 -2.01
N ILE A 159 -4.03 7.33 -0.93
CA ILE A 159 -4.54 7.48 0.43
C ILE A 159 -4.46 8.96 0.82
N TYR A 160 -5.59 9.53 1.19
CA TYR A 160 -5.67 10.87 1.76
C TYR A 160 -5.36 10.82 3.25
N ILE A 161 -4.34 11.55 3.68
CA ILE A 161 -3.90 11.62 5.07
C ILE A 161 -3.96 13.07 5.56
N HIS A 162 -4.55 13.27 6.73
CA HIS A 162 -4.66 14.58 7.38
C HIS A 162 -4.80 14.47 8.90
N SER A 163 -4.46 15.54 9.59
CA SER A 163 -4.82 15.70 11.01
C SER A 163 -6.30 16.00 11.15
N ALA A 164 -6.94 15.46 12.19
CA ALA A 164 -8.36 15.67 12.49
C ALA A 164 -8.60 15.57 14.00
N GLU A 165 -9.85 15.77 14.40
CA GLU A 165 -10.31 15.51 15.77
C GLU A 165 -11.41 14.44 15.75
N SER A 166 -11.34 13.51 16.68
CA SER A 166 -12.38 12.52 16.94
C SER A 166 -12.70 12.54 18.43
N ASN A 167 -13.95 12.86 18.79
CA ASN A 167 -14.39 13.00 20.18
C ASN A 167 -13.50 13.96 21.01
N ASN A 168 -13.06 15.08 20.43
CA ASN A 168 -12.14 16.07 20.99
C ASN A 168 -10.72 15.51 21.27
N VAL A 169 -10.33 14.42 20.64
CA VAL A 169 -8.98 13.87 20.69
C VAL A 169 -8.31 14.09 19.33
N PRO A 170 -7.10 14.69 19.29
CA PRO A 170 -6.36 14.83 18.04
C PRO A 170 -5.96 13.46 17.49
N ILE A 171 -6.18 13.27 16.18
CA ILE A 171 -5.90 12.02 15.49
C ILE A 171 -5.25 12.27 14.14
N LEU A 172 -4.50 11.29 13.65
CA LEU A 172 -4.07 11.18 12.26
C LEU A 172 -5.06 10.26 11.55
N ARG A 173 -5.66 10.74 10.47
CA ARG A 173 -6.70 10.02 9.74
C ARG A 173 -6.24 9.71 8.34
N ALA A 174 -6.45 8.46 7.90
CA ALA A 174 -6.26 8.01 6.53
C ALA A 174 -7.61 7.65 5.91
N VAL A 175 -7.82 8.08 4.67
CA VAL A 175 -9.06 7.83 3.92
C VAL A 175 -8.73 7.40 2.49
N ALA A 176 -9.42 6.38 2.01
CA ALA A 176 -9.38 5.98 0.61
C ALA A 176 -10.79 5.64 0.11
N THR A 177 -11.08 5.94 -1.16
CA THR A 177 -12.36 5.62 -1.80
C THR A 177 -12.18 5.45 -3.30
N ASP A 178 -12.97 4.57 -3.89
CA ASP A 178 -13.13 4.40 -5.35
C ASP A 178 -14.50 4.92 -5.85
N GLY A 179 -15.31 5.51 -4.95
CA GLY A 179 -16.67 5.99 -5.23
C GLY A 179 -17.75 4.92 -5.03
N HIS A 180 -17.38 3.66 -4.80
CA HIS A 180 -18.29 2.56 -4.50
C HIS A 180 -18.15 2.05 -3.07
N ARG A 181 -17.00 2.28 -2.48
CA ARG A 181 -16.67 2.00 -1.08
C ARG A 181 -15.73 3.06 -0.54
N LEU A 182 -15.69 3.19 0.76
CA LEU A 182 -14.79 4.09 1.47
C LEU A 182 -14.19 3.37 2.67
N ALA A 183 -12.91 3.57 2.91
CA ALA A 183 -12.23 3.17 4.14
C ALA A 183 -11.71 4.42 4.87
N ARG A 184 -12.00 4.55 6.15
CA ARG A 184 -11.51 5.60 7.04
C ARG A 184 -10.90 4.96 8.28
N VAL A 185 -9.66 5.31 8.57
CA VAL A 185 -8.89 4.74 9.68
C VAL A 185 -8.22 5.85 10.47
N GLU A 186 -8.20 5.73 11.79
CA GLU A 186 -7.71 6.72 12.72
C GLU A 186 -6.66 6.12 13.65
N VAL A 187 -5.57 6.86 13.89
CA VAL A 187 -4.57 6.55 14.92
C VAL A 187 -4.32 7.81 15.75
N PRO A 188 -3.72 7.70 16.94
CA PRO A 188 -3.33 8.88 17.71
C PRO A 188 -2.46 9.83 16.87
N LEU A 189 -2.67 11.14 17.01
CA LEU A 189 -1.89 12.13 16.27
C LEU A 189 -0.44 12.11 16.79
N PRO A 190 0.56 11.86 15.94
CA PRO A 190 1.95 11.92 16.34
C PRO A 190 2.38 13.33 16.76
N ASP A 191 3.31 13.42 17.70
CA ASP A 191 3.92 14.71 18.08
C ASP A 191 4.58 15.36 16.86
N GLY A 192 4.27 16.64 16.62
CA GLY A 192 4.76 17.39 15.45
C GLY A 192 3.84 17.33 14.22
N ALA A 193 2.84 16.45 14.18
CA ALA A 193 1.92 16.32 13.03
C ALA A 193 0.74 17.32 13.03
N ALA A 194 0.55 18.12 14.11
CA ALA A 194 -0.62 18.99 14.23
C ALA A 194 -0.77 20.04 13.11
N GLN A 195 0.34 20.47 12.53
CA GLN A 195 0.38 21.48 11.45
C GLN A 195 0.71 20.84 10.08
N MET A 196 0.58 19.52 9.94
CA MET A 196 0.82 18.87 8.66
C MET A 196 -0.18 19.32 7.60
N PRO A 197 0.24 19.50 6.34
CA PRO A 197 -0.69 19.67 5.24
C PRO A 197 -1.48 18.38 5.02
N SER A 198 -2.72 18.51 4.59
CA SER A 198 -3.52 17.38 4.11
C SER A 198 -3.02 16.94 2.74
N VAL A 199 -2.69 15.67 2.59
CA VAL A 199 -1.98 15.16 1.40
C VAL A 199 -2.59 13.86 0.87
N ILE A 200 -2.40 13.61 -0.43
CA ILE A 200 -2.80 12.36 -1.07
C ILE A 200 -1.53 11.62 -1.49
N ILE A 201 -1.26 10.49 -0.83
CA ILE A 201 -0.10 9.65 -1.12
C ILE A 201 -0.45 8.71 -2.27
N PRO A 202 0.30 8.74 -3.39
CA PRO A 202 0.01 7.89 -4.54
C PRO A 202 0.05 6.40 -4.22
N ARG A 203 -0.81 5.61 -4.87
CA ARG A 203 -0.89 4.15 -4.69
C ARG A 203 0.47 3.45 -4.77
N LYS A 204 1.32 3.80 -5.76
CA LYS A 204 2.63 3.18 -5.94
C LYS A 204 3.51 3.42 -4.71
N ALA A 205 3.54 4.65 -4.20
CA ALA A 205 4.27 4.99 -2.98
C ALA A 205 3.73 4.23 -1.76
N VAL A 206 2.40 4.13 -1.60
CA VAL A 206 1.77 3.34 -0.53
C VAL A 206 2.23 1.89 -0.53
N VAL A 207 2.31 1.27 -1.72
CA VAL A 207 2.77 -0.13 -1.85
C VAL A 207 4.24 -0.26 -1.44
N GLU A 208 5.10 0.66 -1.87
CA GLU A 208 6.53 0.61 -1.52
C GLU A 208 6.77 0.93 -0.04
N MET A 209 6.09 1.95 0.52
CA MET A 209 6.12 2.24 1.95
C MET A 209 5.74 1.01 2.79
N ARG A 210 4.68 0.29 2.37
CA ARG A 210 4.23 -0.91 3.08
C ARG A 210 5.29 -2.02 3.10
N LYS A 211 6.01 -2.22 1.99
CA LYS A 211 7.12 -3.20 1.92
C LYS A 211 8.26 -2.82 2.88
N LEU A 212 8.62 -1.53 2.95
CA LEU A 212 9.71 -1.06 3.81
C LEU A 212 9.45 -1.28 5.31
N ILE A 213 8.19 -1.40 5.71
CA ILE A 213 7.78 -1.58 7.11
C ILE A 213 7.24 -2.98 7.42
N GLU A 214 7.31 -3.94 6.48
CA GLU A 214 6.69 -5.27 6.63
C GLU A 214 7.09 -5.96 7.93
N ASP A 215 8.38 -6.09 8.18
CA ASP A 215 8.94 -6.73 9.38
C ASP A 215 9.58 -5.72 10.34
N SER A 216 9.22 -4.44 10.22
CA SER A 216 9.87 -3.38 10.97
C SER A 216 9.16 -3.11 12.30
N GLU A 217 9.95 -2.95 13.34
CA GLU A 217 9.54 -2.39 14.63
C GLU A 217 10.09 -0.96 14.78
N GLY A 218 9.53 -0.19 15.74
CA GLY A 218 9.96 1.16 16.07
C GLY A 218 9.42 2.22 15.13
N ASP A 219 10.03 3.40 15.17
CA ASP A 219 9.50 4.59 14.53
C ASP A 219 10.02 4.78 13.10
N ILE A 220 9.21 5.47 12.33
CA ILE A 220 9.46 5.90 10.96
C ILE A 220 9.46 7.42 10.97
N LEU A 221 10.49 8.03 10.41
CA LEU A 221 10.50 9.47 10.21
C LEU A 221 9.71 9.83 8.96
N VAL A 222 8.58 10.50 9.16
CA VAL A 222 7.77 11.06 8.07
C VAL A 222 8.07 12.54 7.98
N SER A 223 8.47 13.02 6.80
CA SER A 223 8.68 14.44 6.51
C SER A 223 7.93 14.80 5.25
N LEU A 224 7.18 15.90 5.25
CA LEU A 224 6.34 16.25 4.10
C LEU A 224 6.22 17.77 3.89
N SER A 225 5.85 18.11 2.67
CA SER A 225 5.35 19.40 2.21
C SER A 225 4.02 19.19 1.49
N GLU A 226 3.46 20.21 0.87
CA GLU A 226 2.26 20.08 0.04
C GLU A 226 2.45 19.21 -1.21
N SER A 227 3.71 19.10 -1.71
CA SER A 227 4.01 18.42 -2.98
C SER A 227 4.84 17.15 -2.85
N LYS A 228 5.50 16.91 -1.72
CA LYS A 228 6.42 15.78 -1.52
C LYS A 228 6.28 15.17 -0.12
N LEU A 229 6.50 13.86 -0.05
CA LEU A 229 6.62 13.11 1.19
C LEU A 229 7.92 12.31 1.17
N ARG A 230 8.64 12.34 2.28
CA ARG A 230 9.79 11.50 2.58
C ARG A 230 9.44 10.57 3.74
N PHE A 231 9.76 9.31 3.56
CA PHE A 231 9.48 8.22 4.50
C PHE A 231 10.79 7.50 4.77
N GLY A 232 11.34 7.72 5.96
CA GLY A 232 12.65 7.22 6.36
C GLY A 232 12.55 6.12 7.41
N LYS A 233 13.25 5.00 7.17
CA LYS A 233 13.36 3.89 8.12
C LYS A 233 14.78 3.33 8.13
N GLY A 234 15.51 3.56 9.21
CA GLY A 234 16.92 3.17 9.29
C GLY A 234 17.74 3.80 8.15
N ASP A 235 18.42 2.96 7.38
CA ASP A 235 19.24 3.38 6.24
C ASP A 235 18.46 3.48 4.91
N THR A 236 17.14 3.33 4.96
CA THR A 236 16.27 3.40 3.78
C THR A 236 15.45 4.69 3.81
N VAL A 237 15.44 5.40 2.71
CA VAL A 237 14.65 6.62 2.51
C VAL A 237 13.88 6.51 1.19
N LEU A 238 12.57 6.60 1.26
CA LEU A 238 11.69 6.73 0.12
C LEU A 238 11.20 8.17 0.04
N THR A 239 11.33 8.80 -1.11
CA THR A 239 10.77 10.13 -1.39
C THR A 239 9.78 10.00 -2.54
N THR A 240 8.59 10.60 -2.43
CA THR A 240 7.57 10.55 -3.48
C THR A 240 6.96 11.93 -3.68
N LYS A 241 6.61 12.26 -4.93
CA LYS A 241 5.66 13.33 -5.22
C LYS A 241 4.29 12.93 -4.67
N LEU A 242 3.54 13.91 -4.22
CA LEU A 242 2.16 13.75 -3.79
C LEU A 242 1.21 14.03 -4.95
N ILE A 243 0.00 13.50 -4.89
CA ILE A 243 -1.02 13.80 -5.90
C ILE A 243 -1.49 15.24 -5.71
N ASP A 244 -1.29 16.07 -6.73
CA ASP A 244 -1.80 17.43 -6.79
C ASP A 244 -3.29 17.39 -7.13
N GLY A 245 -4.15 17.47 -6.12
CA GLY A 245 -5.58 17.37 -6.26
C GLY A 245 -6.32 17.59 -4.94
N THR A 246 -7.60 17.88 -5.04
CA THR A 246 -8.47 18.02 -3.87
C THR A 246 -9.23 16.73 -3.62
N PHE A 247 -8.97 16.08 -2.48
CA PHE A 247 -9.75 14.92 -2.08
C PHE A 247 -11.19 15.37 -1.75
N PRO A 248 -12.22 14.61 -2.18
CA PRO A 248 -13.61 15.00 -1.95
C PRO A 248 -13.94 15.02 -0.46
N ASP A 249 -14.96 15.81 -0.11
CA ASP A 249 -15.52 15.85 1.25
C ASP A 249 -16.21 14.50 1.56
N TYR A 250 -15.41 13.57 2.01
CA TYR A 250 -15.82 12.18 2.26
C TYR A 250 -16.77 12.06 3.47
N GLU A 251 -16.80 13.03 4.37
CA GLU A 251 -17.67 12.98 5.54
C GLU A 251 -19.16 13.06 5.14
N ARG A 252 -19.45 13.67 3.98
CA ARG A 252 -20.81 13.74 3.43
C ARG A 252 -21.35 12.41 2.94
N VAL A 253 -20.47 11.47 2.59
CA VAL A 253 -20.91 10.15 2.11
C VAL A 253 -21.06 9.13 3.24
N ILE A 254 -20.57 9.44 4.44
CA ILE A 254 -20.75 8.61 5.63
C ILE A 254 -22.18 8.84 6.15
N PRO A 255 -23.07 7.83 6.10
CA PRO A 255 -24.45 7.99 6.52
C PRO A 255 -24.55 8.22 8.04
N LYS A 256 -25.48 9.08 8.44
CA LYS A 256 -25.72 9.43 9.86
C LYS A 256 -27.04 8.89 10.42
N GLY A 257 -27.86 8.28 9.57
CA GLY A 257 -29.22 7.86 9.91
C GLY A 257 -29.48 6.38 9.81
N ASN A 258 -28.44 5.55 9.75
CA ASN A 258 -28.57 4.10 9.69
C ASN A 258 -28.98 3.54 11.06
N ASP A 259 -30.20 3.03 11.15
CA ASP A 259 -30.87 2.63 12.39
C ASP A 259 -31.04 1.11 12.54
N LYS A 260 -30.70 0.33 11.49
CA LYS A 260 -30.80 -1.14 11.50
C LYS A 260 -29.43 -1.75 11.71
N LEU A 261 -29.23 -2.34 12.86
CA LEU A 261 -27.98 -2.96 13.27
C LEU A 261 -27.99 -4.46 13.02
N MET A 262 -26.98 -4.98 12.32
CA MET A 262 -26.71 -6.41 12.17
C MET A 262 -25.30 -6.71 12.68
N GLU A 263 -25.20 -7.69 13.57
CA GLU A 263 -23.93 -8.27 14.00
C GLU A 263 -23.83 -9.71 13.50
N VAL A 264 -22.68 -10.07 12.95
CA VAL A 264 -22.44 -11.43 12.43
C VAL A 264 -20.99 -11.83 12.69
N ASN A 265 -20.74 -13.13 12.85
CA ASN A 265 -19.39 -13.65 12.92
C ASN A 265 -18.66 -13.32 11.59
N CYS A 266 -17.52 -12.65 11.67
CA CYS A 266 -16.79 -12.16 10.51
C CYS A 266 -16.32 -13.29 9.59
N ARG A 267 -15.80 -14.37 10.18
CA ARG A 267 -15.32 -15.54 9.43
C ARG A 267 -16.44 -16.27 8.71
N ASP A 268 -17.54 -16.52 9.42
CA ASP A 268 -18.69 -17.22 8.85
C ASP A 268 -19.28 -16.44 7.68
N LEU A 269 -19.42 -15.11 7.83
CA LEU A 269 -19.87 -14.23 6.76
C LEU A 269 -18.91 -14.28 5.55
N ALA A 270 -17.60 -14.14 5.77
CA ALA A 270 -16.62 -14.16 4.70
C ALA A 270 -16.64 -15.48 3.92
N GLU A 271 -16.69 -16.61 4.62
CA GLU A 271 -16.75 -17.94 4.00
C GLU A 271 -18.03 -18.14 3.17
N VAL A 272 -19.19 -17.66 3.66
CA VAL A 272 -20.46 -17.76 2.93
C VAL A 272 -20.49 -16.82 1.73
N VAL A 273 -20.00 -15.58 1.89
CA VAL A 273 -19.89 -14.64 0.76
C VAL A 273 -19.00 -15.21 -0.33
N ASP A 274 -17.87 -15.81 0.01
CA ASP A 274 -16.94 -16.41 -0.97
C ASP A 274 -17.59 -17.58 -1.72
N ARG A 275 -18.29 -18.51 -1.02
CA ARG A 275 -19.01 -19.62 -1.65
C ARG A 275 -20.13 -19.14 -2.57
N VAL A 276 -21.00 -18.25 -2.09
CA VAL A 276 -22.14 -17.72 -2.86
C VAL A 276 -21.67 -16.93 -4.06
N ALA A 277 -20.58 -16.14 -3.92
CA ALA A 277 -20.00 -15.35 -4.98
C ALA A 277 -19.48 -16.19 -6.16
N THR A 278 -19.23 -17.48 -6.00
CA THR A 278 -18.79 -18.39 -7.08
C THR A 278 -19.81 -18.45 -8.23
N ILE A 279 -21.09 -18.26 -7.96
CA ILE A 279 -22.16 -18.24 -8.98
C ILE A 279 -22.24 -16.86 -9.67
N SER A 280 -21.83 -15.82 -9.02
CA SER A 280 -21.87 -14.46 -9.54
C SER A 280 -20.95 -14.33 -10.76
N THR A 281 -21.33 -13.56 -11.77
CA THR A 281 -20.46 -13.29 -12.92
C THR A 281 -19.32 -12.34 -12.54
N GLU A 282 -18.16 -12.46 -13.20
CA GLU A 282 -17.03 -11.56 -12.98
C GLU A 282 -17.38 -10.06 -13.18
N LYS A 283 -18.36 -9.78 -14.04
CA LYS A 283 -18.81 -8.40 -14.33
C LYS A 283 -19.67 -7.81 -13.21
N SER A 284 -20.62 -8.57 -12.67
CA SER A 284 -21.56 -8.05 -11.67
C SER A 284 -21.03 -8.19 -10.23
N ARG A 285 -20.41 -9.35 -9.92
CA ARG A 285 -19.95 -9.71 -8.56
C ARG A 285 -20.99 -9.41 -7.49
N SER A 286 -22.28 -9.40 -7.88
CA SER A 286 -23.35 -9.03 -6.96
C SER A 286 -23.77 -10.21 -6.12
N VAL A 287 -23.94 -9.94 -4.82
CA VAL A 287 -24.54 -10.86 -3.85
C VAL A 287 -25.68 -10.11 -3.19
N LYS A 288 -26.84 -10.76 -3.12
CA LYS A 288 -28.03 -10.27 -2.44
C LYS A 288 -28.04 -10.74 -0.99
N LEU A 289 -28.21 -9.82 -0.09
CA LEU A 289 -28.38 -10.02 1.34
C LEU A 289 -29.85 -9.78 1.69
N GLN A 290 -30.51 -10.81 2.22
CA GLN A 290 -31.86 -10.70 2.77
C GLN A 290 -31.80 -10.93 4.27
N LEU A 291 -32.04 -9.86 5.02
CA LEU A 291 -32.01 -9.86 6.46
C LEU A 291 -33.44 -10.06 6.99
N ASN A 292 -33.58 -11.04 7.87
CA ASN A 292 -34.76 -11.27 8.67
C ASN A 292 -34.34 -11.42 10.13
N GLU A 293 -35.29 -11.44 11.04
CA GLU A 293 -35.01 -11.61 12.47
C GLU A 293 -34.15 -12.87 12.71
N GLY A 294 -32.95 -12.66 13.24
CA GLY A 294 -31.97 -13.71 13.59
C GLY A 294 -31.26 -14.41 12.42
N VAL A 295 -31.60 -14.12 11.16
CA VAL A 295 -31.01 -14.81 10.00
C VAL A 295 -30.72 -13.90 8.85
N LEU A 296 -29.53 -14.07 8.28
CA LEU A 296 -29.10 -13.48 7.01
C LEU A 296 -29.09 -14.55 5.92
N ILE A 297 -29.81 -14.31 4.82
CA ILE A 297 -29.81 -15.16 3.65
C ILE A 297 -28.99 -14.45 2.57
N LEU A 298 -27.92 -15.12 2.13
CA LEU A 298 -27.12 -14.66 1.00
C LEU A 298 -27.52 -15.45 -0.24
N SER A 299 -27.64 -14.75 -1.37
CA SER A 299 -27.97 -15.40 -2.65
C SER A 299 -27.28 -14.72 -3.82
N ALA A 300 -26.98 -15.49 -4.84
CA ALA A 300 -26.51 -15.03 -6.13
C ALA A 300 -27.19 -15.81 -7.25
N THR A 301 -27.46 -15.15 -8.36
CA THR A 301 -28.10 -15.76 -9.55
C THR A 301 -27.35 -15.34 -10.80
N SER A 302 -27.03 -16.28 -11.65
CA SER A 302 -26.44 -16.07 -12.95
C SER A 302 -27.15 -16.95 -14.00
N PRO A 303 -27.54 -16.39 -15.13
CA PRO A 303 -28.13 -17.19 -16.21
C PRO A 303 -27.23 -18.32 -16.70
N GLU A 304 -25.91 -18.15 -16.59
CA GLU A 304 -24.91 -19.11 -17.09
C GLU A 304 -24.48 -20.11 -16.01
N ASN A 305 -24.37 -19.65 -14.74
CA ASN A 305 -23.76 -20.44 -13.67
C ASN A 305 -24.80 -21.02 -12.68
N GLY A 306 -26.09 -20.63 -12.77
CA GLY A 306 -27.15 -21.11 -11.90
C GLY A 306 -27.40 -20.21 -10.69
N THR A 307 -27.75 -20.80 -9.56
CA THR A 307 -28.12 -20.08 -8.33
C THR A 307 -27.41 -20.66 -7.11
N ALA A 308 -27.05 -19.78 -6.19
CA ALA A 308 -26.58 -20.15 -4.84
C ALA A 308 -27.46 -19.46 -3.80
N ARG A 309 -27.68 -20.15 -2.67
CA ARG A 309 -28.34 -19.60 -1.50
C ARG A 309 -27.80 -20.27 -0.25
N GLU A 310 -27.34 -19.46 0.69
CA GLU A 310 -26.89 -19.90 2.02
C GLU A 310 -27.48 -19.01 3.10
N GLU A 311 -27.55 -19.56 4.33
CA GLU A 311 -28.09 -18.89 5.51
C GLU A 311 -27.01 -18.80 6.58
N VAL A 312 -26.96 -17.65 7.28
CA VAL A 312 -26.04 -17.38 8.39
C VAL A 312 -26.84 -16.85 9.56
N GLU A 313 -26.54 -17.33 10.75
CA GLU A 313 -27.11 -16.78 11.99
C GLU A 313 -26.52 -15.39 12.26
N VAL A 314 -27.38 -14.43 12.57
CA VAL A 314 -27.01 -13.04 12.84
C VAL A 314 -27.81 -12.49 14.03
N LYS A 315 -27.25 -11.48 14.68
CA LYS A 315 -28.04 -10.66 15.59
C LYS A 315 -28.64 -9.51 14.78
N TYR A 316 -29.88 -9.65 14.40
CA TYR A 316 -30.67 -8.64 13.69
C TYR A 316 -32.11 -8.69 14.17
N TYR A 317 -32.65 -7.55 14.60
CA TYR A 317 -33.98 -7.47 15.24
C TYR A 317 -34.83 -6.33 14.65
N SER A 318 -34.40 -5.78 13.51
CA SER A 318 -35.12 -4.72 12.81
C SER A 318 -36.03 -5.30 11.71
N GLU A 319 -36.74 -4.43 10.99
CA GLU A 319 -37.58 -4.81 9.85
C GLU A 319 -36.76 -5.54 8.76
N ALA A 320 -37.39 -6.48 8.09
CA ALA A 320 -36.77 -7.23 7.02
C ALA A 320 -36.30 -6.27 5.91
N ILE A 321 -35.09 -6.49 5.41
CA ILE A 321 -34.48 -5.68 4.34
C ILE A 321 -33.76 -6.58 3.33
N GLU A 322 -33.90 -6.24 2.04
CA GLU A 322 -33.11 -6.85 0.95
C GLU A 322 -32.18 -5.80 0.38
N ILE A 323 -30.88 -6.10 0.31
CA ILE A 323 -29.85 -5.18 -0.19
C ILE A 323 -28.78 -5.98 -0.96
N GLY A 324 -28.28 -5.41 -2.05
CA GLY A 324 -27.23 -6.00 -2.84
C GLY A 324 -25.88 -5.34 -2.61
N PHE A 325 -24.81 -6.13 -2.62
CA PHE A 325 -23.44 -5.61 -2.57
C PHE A 325 -22.53 -6.34 -3.55
N ASN A 326 -21.41 -5.69 -3.86
CA ASN A 326 -20.30 -6.35 -4.53
C ASN A 326 -19.61 -7.30 -3.54
N SER A 327 -19.59 -8.58 -3.86
CA SER A 327 -19.01 -9.63 -3.00
C SER A 327 -17.53 -9.39 -2.68
N ARG A 328 -16.76 -8.88 -3.65
CA ARG A 328 -15.35 -8.55 -3.44
C ARG A 328 -15.18 -7.44 -2.40
N TYR A 329 -16.04 -6.43 -2.43
CA TYR A 329 -15.97 -5.33 -1.47
C TYR A 329 -16.32 -5.80 -0.05
N LEU A 330 -17.29 -6.73 0.09
CA LEU A 330 -17.58 -7.37 1.38
C LEU A 330 -16.38 -8.14 1.90
N LEU A 331 -15.73 -8.95 1.04
CA LEU A 331 -14.55 -9.74 1.41
C LEU A 331 -13.34 -8.85 1.72
N ASP A 332 -13.10 -7.80 0.92
CA ASP A 332 -12.02 -6.87 1.16
C ASP A 332 -12.14 -6.20 2.55
N ILE A 333 -13.36 -5.84 2.97
CA ILE A 333 -13.61 -5.27 4.30
C ILE A 333 -13.52 -6.35 5.39
N ALA A 334 -14.11 -7.51 5.20
CA ALA A 334 -14.04 -8.61 6.17
C ALA A 334 -12.59 -9.00 6.50
N ASN A 335 -11.70 -8.93 5.50
CA ASN A 335 -10.26 -9.15 5.69
C ASN A 335 -9.54 -8.07 6.53
N GLN A 336 -10.20 -6.95 6.81
CA GLN A 336 -9.64 -5.89 7.67
C GLN A 336 -10.14 -5.99 9.11
N ILE A 337 -11.14 -6.82 9.38
CA ILE A 337 -11.69 -7.03 10.70
C ILE A 337 -10.80 -8.03 11.45
N GLU A 338 -10.25 -7.61 12.56
CA GLU A 338 -9.40 -8.43 13.43
C GLU A 338 -10.22 -9.10 14.54
N GLY A 339 -11.37 -8.50 14.91
CA GLY A 339 -12.31 -9.04 15.87
C GLY A 339 -13.13 -10.21 15.32
N GLN A 340 -13.89 -10.83 16.20
CA GLN A 340 -14.76 -11.96 15.82
C GLN A 340 -16.07 -11.52 15.16
N VAL A 341 -16.52 -10.29 15.44
CA VAL A 341 -17.84 -9.81 15.03
C VAL A 341 -17.70 -8.58 14.16
N ILE A 342 -18.29 -8.66 12.97
CA ILE A 342 -18.44 -7.53 12.05
C ILE A 342 -19.85 -6.94 12.23
N GLU A 343 -19.93 -5.62 12.34
CA GLU A 343 -21.14 -4.86 12.54
C GLU A 343 -21.53 -4.12 11.25
N PHE A 344 -22.79 -4.24 10.84
CA PHE A 344 -23.38 -3.51 9.73
C PHE A 344 -24.46 -2.57 10.25
N SER A 345 -24.34 -1.29 9.98
CA SER A 345 -25.40 -0.32 10.20
C SER A 345 -26.06 0.02 8.85
N LEU A 346 -27.34 -0.33 8.71
CA LEU A 346 -28.13 -0.18 7.48
C LEU A 346 -29.31 0.79 7.71
N ALA A 347 -29.84 1.34 6.61
CA ALA A 347 -31.10 2.14 6.63
C ALA A 347 -32.14 1.52 5.69
N ASP A 348 -31.91 1.55 4.40
CA ASP A 348 -32.80 1.06 3.35
C ASP A 348 -31.98 0.39 2.21
N PRO A 349 -32.64 -0.27 1.24
CA PRO A 349 -31.94 -0.96 0.14
C PRO A 349 -31.07 -0.10 -0.77
N GLY A 350 -31.26 1.22 -0.78
CA GLY A 350 -30.55 2.14 -1.65
C GLY A 350 -29.53 3.04 -0.95
N SER A 351 -29.51 3.02 0.37
CA SER A 351 -28.62 3.86 1.18
C SER A 351 -27.28 3.21 1.46
N PRO A 352 -26.18 3.98 1.55
CA PRO A 352 -24.88 3.45 1.93
C PRO A 352 -24.92 2.78 3.30
N THR A 353 -24.18 1.68 3.43
CA THR A 353 -24.09 0.90 4.67
C THR A 353 -22.75 1.15 5.35
N ILE A 354 -22.75 1.37 6.66
CA ILE A 354 -21.54 1.42 7.47
C ILE A 354 -21.19 0.00 7.91
N VAL A 355 -19.90 -0.31 7.85
CA VAL A 355 -19.35 -1.58 8.34
C VAL A 355 -18.19 -1.27 9.30
N ARG A 356 -18.14 -1.98 10.42
CA ARG A 356 -17.11 -1.81 11.47
C ARG A 356 -16.72 -3.15 12.09
N ASP A 357 -15.57 -3.13 12.74
CA ASP A 357 -15.24 -4.12 13.76
C ASP A 357 -16.01 -3.75 15.05
N GLN A 358 -16.65 -4.71 15.69
CA GLN A 358 -17.37 -4.47 16.95
C GLN A 358 -16.43 -4.00 18.07
N ASP A 359 -15.20 -4.51 18.07
CA ASP A 359 -14.20 -4.26 19.12
C ASP A 359 -13.27 -3.07 18.77
N ASP A 360 -13.25 -2.61 17.52
CA ASP A 360 -12.39 -1.51 17.07
C ASP A 360 -13.16 -0.43 16.32
N HIS A 361 -13.35 0.70 16.97
CA HIS A 361 -14.05 1.86 16.42
C HIS A 361 -13.12 2.86 15.69
N THR A 362 -11.81 2.58 15.63
CA THR A 362 -10.84 3.44 14.92
C THR A 362 -10.96 3.29 13.40
N SER A 363 -11.57 2.21 12.94
CA SER A 363 -11.80 1.91 11.54
C SER A 363 -13.30 1.97 11.20
N LEU A 364 -13.61 2.59 10.06
CA LEU A 364 -14.96 2.67 9.52
C LEU A 364 -14.91 2.45 8.01
N TYR A 365 -15.82 1.59 7.54
CA TYR A 365 -15.99 1.32 6.12
C TYR A 365 -17.39 1.70 5.66
N VAL A 366 -17.51 2.22 4.43
CA VAL A 366 -18.81 2.48 3.81
C VAL A 366 -18.90 1.66 2.53
N LEU A 367 -20.03 0.99 2.35
CA LEU A 367 -20.37 0.24 1.13
C LEU A 367 -21.56 0.89 0.44
N MET A 368 -21.41 1.16 -0.85
CA MET A 368 -22.53 1.55 -1.69
C MET A 368 -23.31 0.31 -2.12
N PRO A 369 -24.66 0.30 -1.97
CA PRO A 369 -25.46 -0.83 -2.42
C PRO A 369 -25.52 -0.93 -3.94
N MET A 370 -25.78 -2.13 -4.42
CA MET A 370 -26.00 -2.44 -5.83
C MET A 370 -27.46 -2.87 -6.04
N ARG A 371 -27.99 -2.58 -7.21
CA ARG A 371 -29.29 -3.14 -7.63
C ARG A 371 -29.11 -4.64 -7.94
N VAL A 372 -29.92 -5.50 -7.33
CA VAL A 372 -29.93 -6.95 -7.47
C VAL A 372 -31.32 -7.45 -7.84
#